data_46db31afeb18bc9ccf1f085119b947fd
#
_entry.id   46db31afeb18bc9ccf1f085119b947fd
#
_cell.length_a   1.000
_cell.length_b   1.000
_cell.length_c   1.000
_cell.angle_alpha   90.00
_cell.angle_beta   90.00
_cell.angle_gamma   90.00
#
_symmetry.space_group_name_H-M   'P 1'
#
loop_
_entity.id
_entity.type
_entity.pdbx_description
1 polymer ?
#
loop_
_entity_poly.entity_id
_entity_poly.type
_entity_poly.pdbx_seq_one_letter_code
_entity_poly.pdbx_strand_id
1 'polypeptide(L)'
;MKVLIISYNPLTLYNNGGKYILSLFSTFSKQEMCQVYFKDVLPDKARCESYYRVTDNDVLKSFALKSKQHELSEEELEENVSKQIISYSMRADNYRYAKLLIRDLVWKIAPWKKDMYRWIEKEQPDCIFSDTGDSCFIYDIAMNVSRKYNIPIIASFGDDYYGIKAEPKQFIKRVQLFLLRRKLHQFIPKCAKVITINDMFSEYYSDVFSIPLDKTVFSMANGSNYDFSDYDTTTSENSIIKLGYLGNISLGRGDNLLEIGKALDCINAKEHTNHELLVYAKDYLDFAKKSKEIASIKYMGFVSGEKFISALLDVDILIHTESFSKENIEMTKLSLSTKIADSVNTGKCILAYGPKGIASMKHLENNNCAHMIYSPNQLENQLEILLTDASLRKSYIEKAMECAQKYHNSEKNSKRLKEMCVGILERE
;
A
#
# COMPACT_ATOMS: atom_id res chain seq x y z
N MET A 1 6.96 -25.79 -6.39
CA MET A 1 6.91 -24.97 -5.15
C MET A 1 5.55 -24.30 -5.06
N LYS A 2 4.88 -24.45 -3.93
CA LYS A 2 3.56 -23.81 -3.66
C LYS A 2 3.68 -22.88 -2.44
N VAL A 3 3.24 -21.64 -2.57
CA VAL A 3 3.29 -20.61 -1.52
C VAL A 3 1.91 -20.45 -0.89
N LEU A 4 1.82 -20.59 0.42
CA LEU A 4 0.63 -20.23 1.19
C LEU A 4 0.67 -18.73 1.53
N ILE A 5 -0.19 -17.96 0.91
CA ILE A 5 -0.36 -16.54 1.21
C ILE A 5 -1.32 -16.39 2.40
N ILE A 6 -0.85 -15.81 3.49
CA ILE A 6 -1.68 -15.47 4.66
C ILE A 6 -1.80 -13.95 4.71
N SER A 7 -2.99 -13.40 4.48
CA SER A 7 -3.20 -11.95 4.39
C SER A 7 -4.58 -11.54 4.89
N TYR A 8 -4.71 -10.27 5.31
CA TYR A 8 -6.03 -9.74 5.66
C TYR A 8 -6.93 -9.55 4.44
N ASN A 9 -6.37 -9.00 3.36
CA ASN A 9 -7.09 -8.77 2.11
C ASN A 9 -6.91 -9.95 1.14
N PRO A 10 -7.94 -10.27 0.32
CA PRO A 10 -7.73 -11.16 -0.82
C PRO A 10 -6.85 -10.49 -1.87
N LEU A 11 -6.36 -11.28 -2.83
CA LEU A 11 -5.69 -10.77 -4.03
C LEU A 11 -6.69 -10.00 -4.88
N THR A 12 -6.57 -8.67 -4.94
CA THR A 12 -7.53 -7.80 -5.63
C THR A 12 -6.90 -6.48 -6.05
N LEU A 13 -7.35 -5.91 -7.16
CA LEU A 13 -6.98 -4.56 -7.63
C LEU A 13 -7.80 -3.44 -6.95
N TYR A 14 -8.80 -3.76 -6.14
CA TYR A 14 -9.70 -2.75 -5.55
C TYR A 14 -9.22 -2.17 -4.22
N ASN A 15 -8.13 -2.68 -3.65
CA ASN A 15 -7.53 -2.12 -2.44
C ASN A 15 -6.00 -2.19 -2.48
N ASN A 16 -5.34 -1.30 -1.73
CA ASN A 16 -3.88 -1.17 -1.76
C ASN A 16 -3.14 -2.43 -1.28
N GLY A 17 -3.64 -3.13 -0.26
CA GLY A 17 -3.01 -4.36 0.23
C GLY A 17 -3.07 -5.49 -0.80
N GLY A 18 -4.24 -5.68 -1.46
CA GLY A 18 -4.38 -6.65 -2.55
C GLY A 18 -3.48 -6.32 -3.75
N LYS A 19 -3.44 -5.04 -4.17
CA LYS A 19 -2.56 -4.58 -5.24
C LYS A 19 -1.09 -4.84 -4.94
N TYR A 20 -0.66 -4.55 -3.70
CA TYR A 20 0.70 -4.79 -3.26
C TYR A 20 1.09 -6.26 -3.41
N ILE A 21 0.28 -7.18 -2.86
CA ILE A 21 0.54 -8.61 -2.96
C ILE A 21 0.53 -9.06 -4.43
N LEU A 22 -0.47 -8.63 -5.22
CA LEU A 22 -0.53 -8.96 -6.65
C LEU A 22 0.73 -8.56 -7.40
N SER A 23 1.31 -7.39 -7.11
CA SER A 23 2.56 -6.96 -7.75
C SER A 23 3.75 -7.85 -7.40
N LEU A 24 3.80 -8.37 -6.18
CA LEU A 24 4.85 -9.28 -5.72
C LEU A 24 4.72 -10.70 -6.29
N PHE A 25 3.52 -11.11 -6.68
CA PHE A 25 3.25 -12.45 -7.20
C PHE A 25 2.96 -12.48 -8.72
N SER A 26 3.31 -11.43 -9.46
CA SER A 26 2.96 -11.29 -10.88
C SER A 26 3.51 -12.39 -11.80
N THR A 27 4.64 -13.03 -11.44
CA THR A 27 5.27 -14.13 -12.21
C THR A 27 4.97 -15.53 -11.67
N PHE A 28 4.21 -15.63 -10.58
CA PHE A 28 3.80 -16.92 -10.06
C PHE A 28 2.61 -17.45 -10.86
N SER A 29 2.65 -18.73 -11.21
CA SER A 29 1.49 -19.39 -11.79
C SER A 29 0.39 -19.61 -10.74
N LYS A 30 -0.84 -19.81 -11.21
CA LYS A 30 -1.98 -20.08 -10.34
C LYS A 30 -1.73 -21.27 -9.40
N GLN A 31 -1.08 -22.33 -9.92
CA GLN A 31 -0.77 -23.57 -9.20
C GLN A 31 0.31 -23.40 -8.13
N GLU A 32 1.12 -22.36 -8.24
CA GLU A 32 2.16 -22.05 -7.25
C GLU A 32 1.62 -21.28 -6.03
N MET A 33 0.32 -20.96 -5.99
CA MET A 33 -0.27 -20.12 -4.94
C MET A 33 -1.56 -20.70 -4.39
N CYS A 34 -1.69 -20.66 -3.07
CA CYS A 34 -2.95 -20.80 -2.36
C CYS A 34 -3.07 -19.71 -1.28
N GLN A 35 -4.27 -19.25 -0.95
CA GLN A 35 -4.45 -18.11 -0.05
C GLN A 35 -5.45 -18.38 1.07
N VAL A 36 -5.05 -18.07 2.31
CA VAL A 36 -5.95 -17.86 3.45
C VAL A 36 -6.10 -16.36 3.67
N TYR A 37 -7.33 -15.85 3.70
CA TYR A 37 -7.58 -14.44 3.93
C TYR A 37 -8.78 -14.19 4.85
N PHE A 38 -8.86 -12.95 5.44
CA PHE A 38 -9.70 -12.69 6.60
C PHE A 38 -10.77 -11.62 6.40
N LYS A 39 -10.88 -11.06 5.21
CA LYS A 39 -11.83 -10.01 4.88
C LYS A 39 -13.05 -10.60 4.16
N ASP A 40 -14.23 -10.07 4.46
CA ASP A 40 -15.49 -10.48 3.78
C ASP A 40 -15.63 -9.76 2.43
N VAL A 41 -14.74 -10.11 1.51
CA VAL A 41 -14.70 -9.62 0.11
C VAL A 41 -14.17 -10.77 -0.74
N LEU A 42 -14.65 -10.92 -1.96
CA LEU A 42 -14.11 -11.91 -2.89
C LEU A 42 -12.86 -11.40 -3.62
N PRO A 43 -11.92 -12.28 -4.02
CA PRO A 43 -10.78 -11.92 -4.85
C PRO A 43 -11.22 -11.54 -6.27
N ASP A 44 -10.38 -10.76 -6.98
CA ASP A 44 -10.58 -10.48 -8.41
C ASP A 44 -10.09 -11.65 -9.22
N LYS A 45 -10.93 -12.40 -9.87
CA LYS A 45 -10.54 -13.56 -10.68
C LYS A 45 -9.73 -14.60 -9.87
N ALA A 46 -9.71 -15.81 -10.32
CA ALA A 46 -8.91 -16.88 -9.70
C ALA A 46 -7.41 -16.68 -9.99
N ARG A 47 -6.70 -15.96 -9.10
CA ARG A 47 -5.25 -15.75 -9.16
C ARG A 47 -4.47 -16.86 -8.48
N CYS A 48 -5.05 -17.50 -7.45
CA CYS A 48 -4.52 -18.69 -6.80
C CYS A 48 -5.24 -19.95 -7.28
N GLU A 49 -4.65 -21.09 -7.03
CA GLU A 49 -5.29 -22.40 -7.28
C GLU A 49 -6.52 -22.56 -6.38
N SER A 50 -6.39 -22.18 -5.11
CA SER A 50 -7.47 -22.26 -4.13
C SER A 50 -7.43 -21.10 -3.12
N TYR A 51 -8.59 -20.80 -2.53
CA TYR A 51 -8.78 -19.76 -1.54
C TYR A 51 -9.55 -20.30 -0.36
N TYR A 52 -9.09 -19.98 0.85
CA TYR A 52 -9.81 -20.26 2.09
C TYR A 52 -10.16 -18.95 2.81
N ARG A 53 -11.45 -18.65 2.91
CA ARG A 53 -11.95 -17.43 3.55
C ARG A 53 -12.38 -17.70 5.00
N VAL A 54 -11.91 -16.85 5.94
CA VAL A 54 -12.37 -16.82 7.33
C VAL A 54 -12.64 -15.38 7.73
N THR A 55 -13.87 -15.07 8.07
CA THR A 55 -14.26 -13.71 8.51
C THR A 55 -14.39 -13.62 10.03
N ASP A 56 -14.42 -12.39 10.58
CA ASP A 56 -14.72 -12.18 12.01
C ASP A 56 -16.05 -12.82 12.43
N ASN A 57 -17.04 -12.81 11.53
CA ASN A 57 -18.35 -13.42 11.76
C ASN A 57 -18.26 -14.96 11.82
N ASP A 58 -17.44 -15.58 10.98
CA ASP A 58 -17.21 -17.03 10.99
C ASP A 58 -16.56 -17.46 12.29
N VAL A 59 -15.57 -16.70 12.77
CA VAL A 59 -14.90 -16.95 14.04
C VAL A 59 -15.87 -16.84 15.21
N LEU A 60 -16.72 -15.81 15.25
CA LEU A 60 -17.76 -15.68 16.29
C LEU A 60 -18.78 -16.83 16.22
N LYS A 61 -19.25 -17.21 15.03
CA LYS A 61 -20.21 -18.31 14.87
C LYS A 61 -19.62 -19.69 15.17
N SER A 62 -18.30 -19.84 15.17
CA SER A 62 -17.66 -21.10 15.50
C SER A 62 -17.90 -21.54 16.94
N PHE A 63 -18.15 -20.62 17.89
CA PHE A 63 -18.57 -20.97 19.26
C PHE A 63 -19.91 -21.71 19.30
N ALA A 64 -20.78 -21.48 18.33
CA ALA A 64 -22.09 -22.15 18.20
C ALA A 64 -22.07 -23.28 17.14
N LEU A 65 -20.90 -23.68 16.65
CA LEU A 65 -20.73 -24.65 15.55
C LEU A 65 -21.47 -24.26 14.26
N LYS A 66 -21.67 -22.96 14.02
CA LYS A 66 -22.37 -22.36 12.85
C LYS A 66 -21.46 -21.58 11.93
N SER A 67 -20.14 -21.83 12.00
CA SER A 67 -19.17 -21.16 11.12
C SER A 67 -19.46 -21.49 9.65
N LYS A 68 -19.30 -20.49 8.79
CA LYS A 68 -19.40 -20.63 7.33
C LYS A 68 -18.07 -20.43 6.63
N GLN A 69 -16.95 -20.51 7.41
CA GLN A 69 -15.63 -20.51 6.79
C GLN A 69 -15.52 -21.68 5.81
N HIS A 70 -14.94 -21.43 4.65
CA HIS A 70 -14.88 -22.47 3.61
C HIS A 70 -13.83 -22.13 2.56
N GLU A 71 -13.45 -23.15 1.80
CA GLU A 71 -12.78 -23.01 0.53
C GLU A 71 -13.78 -22.40 -0.47
N LEU A 72 -13.37 -21.35 -1.20
CA LEU A 72 -14.24 -20.73 -2.19
C LEU A 72 -14.47 -21.66 -3.37
N SER A 73 -15.73 -21.77 -3.81
CA SER A 73 -16.08 -22.50 -5.02
C SER A 73 -15.71 -21.72 -6.29
N GLU A 74 -15.63 -22.40 -7.43
CA GLU A 74 -15.41 -21.75 -8.72
C GLU A 74 -16.54 -20.75 -9.04
N GLU A 75 -17.80 -21.07 -8.69
CA GLU A 75 -18.95 -20.19 -8.87
C GLU A 75 -18.81 -18.88 -8.07
N GLU A 76 -18.33 -18.95 -6.81
CA GLU A 76 -18.08 -17.76 -6.00
C GLU A 76 -16.96 -16.89 -6.59
N LEU A 77 -15.95 -17.49 -7.22
CA LEU A 77 -14.83 -16.78 -7.85
C LEU A 77 -15.22 -16.11 -9.17
N GLU A 78 -16.27 -16.60 -9.84
CA GLU A 78 -16.82 -16.03 -11.07
C GLU A 78 -17.85 -14.93 -10.79
N GLU A 79 -18.42 -14.88 -9.58
CA GLU A 79 -19.40 -13.88 -9.18
C GLU A 79 -18.80 -12.47 -9.27
N ASN A 80 -19.42 -11.64 -10.13
CA ASN A 80 -18.87 -10.35 -10.56
C ASN A 80 -18.67 -9.39 -9.39
N VAL A 81 -17.45 -9.00 -9.15
CA VAL A 81 -16.95 -8.08 -8.10
C VAL A 81 -17.57 -6.67 -8.16
N SER A 82 -18.29 -6.33 -9.23
CA SER A 82 -18.92 -5.03 -9.43
C SER A 82 -19.94 -4.62 -8.34
N LYS A 83 -20.43 -5.57 -7.54
CA LYS A 83 -21.35 -5.31 -6.41
C LYS A 83 -20.64 -5.04 -5.07
N GLN A 84 -19.32 -5.21 -4.98
CA GLN A 84 -18.59 -5.20 -3.71
C GLN A 84 -17.75 -3.95 -3.43
N ILE A 85 -17.96 -2.85 -4.13
CA ILE A 85 -17.39 -1.54 -3.77
C ILE A 85 -18.17 -0.99 -2.55
N ILE A 86 -18.18 -1.74 -1.48
CA ILE A 86 -18.63 -1.23 -0.19
C ILE A 86 -17.47 -0.44 0.39
N SER A 87 -17.59 0.87 0.31
CA SER A 87 -16.71 1.84 0.92
C SER A 87 -16.63 1.60 2.44
N TYR A 88 -15.59 0.91 2.90
CA TYR A 88 -15.17 1.06 4.29
C TYR A 88 -14.53 2.45 4.42
N SER A 89 -15.37 3.47 4.66
CA SER A 89 -14.86 4.72 5.21
C SER A 89 -14.36 4.39 6.61
N MET A 90 -13.04 4.41 6.81
CA MET A 90 -12.48 4.47 8.15
C MET A 90 -12.83 5.85 8.73
N ARG A 91 -14.03 5.99 9.29
CA ARG A 91 -14.29 7.05 10.26
C ARG A 91 -13.29 6.82 11.40
N ALA A 92 -12.69 7.90 11.89
CA ALA A 92 -11.88 7.87 13.11
C ALA A 92 -12.73 7.23 14.22
N ASP A 93 -12.56 5.93 14.42
CA ASP A 93 -13.34 5.15 15.38
C ASP A 93 -12.60 5.21 16.70
N ASN A 94 -13.15 5.98 17.65
CA ASN A 94 -12.60 6.09 19.01
C ASN A 94 -12.43 4.71 19.69
N TYR A 95 -13.12 3.68 19.21
CA TYR A 95 -13.10 2.33 19.74
C TYR A 95 -12.20 1.36 18.92
N ARG A 96 -11.49 1.84 17.88
CA ARG A 96 -10.68 0.99 16.99
C ARG A 96 -9.75 0.06 17.77
N TYR A 97 -8.99 0.59 18.71
CA TYR A 97 -8.01 -0.19 19.47
C TYR A 97 -8.66 -1.20 20.43
N ALA A 98 -9.81 -0.87 21.00
CA ALA A 98 -10.60 -1.81 21.80
C ALA A 98 -11.13 -2.96 20.92
N LYS A 99 -11.63 -2.65 19.73
CA LYS A 99 -12.07 -3.64 18.76
C LYS A 99 -10.93 -4.57 18.34
N LEU A 100 -9.72 -4.05 18.10
CA LEU A 100 -8.54 -4.86 17.78
C LEU A 100 -8.19 -5.82 18.92
N LEU A 101 -8.18 -5.36 20.17
CA LEU A 101 -7.92 -6.21 21.33
C LEU A 101 -8.96 -7.32 21.49
N ILE A 102 -10.24 -6.99 21.39
CA ILE A 102 -11.34 -7.97 21.49
C ILE A 102 -11.23 -8.97 20.34
N ARG A 103 -10.97 -8.50 19.13
CA ARG A 103 -10.79 -9.32 17.94
C ARG A 103 -9.65 -10.32 18.14
N ASP A 104 -8.46 -9.86 18.51
CA ASP A 104 -7.30 -10.71 18.75
C ASP A 104 -7.58 -11.80 19.80
N LEU A 105 -8.31 -11.44 20.87
CA LEU A 105 -8.72 -12.40 21.89
C LEU A 105 -9.69 -13.45 21.34
N VAL A 106 -10.73 -13.02 20.63
CA VAL A 106 -11.75 -13.91 20.04
C VAL A 106 -11.11 -14.85 19.03
N TRP A 107 -10.25 -14.36 18.14
CA TRP A 107 -9.53 -15.18 17.14
C TRP A 107 -8.59 -16.21 17.80
N LYS A 108 -8.06 -15.89 18.98
CA LYS A 108 -7.19 -16.80 19.74
C LYS A 108 -7.94 -17.97 20.37
N ILE A 109 -9.11 -17.70 21.00
CA ILE A 109 -9.84 -18.68 21.82
C ILE A 109 -10.90 -19.47 21.05
N ALA A 110 -11.44 -18.93 19.95
CA ALA A 110 -12.51 -19.57 19.20
C ALA A 110 -12.06 -20.86 18.48
N PRO A 111 -12.92 -21.89 18.39
CA PRO A 111 -12.55 -23.22 17.88
C PRO A 111 -12.69 -23.36 16.36
N TRP A 112 -12.32 -22.35 15.58
CA TRP A 112 -12.53 -22.28 14.13
C TRP A 112 -11.43 -22.94 13.29
N LYS A 113 -10.25 -23.20 13.85
CA LYS A 113 -9.01 -23.47 13.06
C LYS A 113 -8.94 -24.85 12.41
N LYS A 114 -9.79 -25.80 12.85
CA LYS A 114 -9.67 -27.21 12.44
C LYS A 114 -9.80 -27.41 10.92
N ASP A 115 -10.80 -26.78 10.30
CA ASP A 115 -11.08 -26.97 8.89
C ASP A 115 -10.07 -26.22 8.01
N MET A 116 -9.60 -25.04 8.44
CA MET A 116 -8.49 -24.35 7.79
C MET A 116 -7.21 -25.22 7.79
N TYR A 117 -6.88 -25.88 8.89
CA TYR A 117 -5.72 -26.76 8.92
C TYR A 117 -5.86 -27.97 7.99
N ARG A 118 -7.06 -28.58 7.89
CA ARG A 118 -7.32 -29.65 6.93
C ARG A 118 -7.13 -29.20 5.48
N TRP A 119 -7.61 -27.99 5.19
CA TRP A 119 -7.42 -27.40 3.87
C TRP A 119 -5.94 -27.14 3.57
N ILE A 120 -5.16 -26.56 4.51
CA ILE A 120 -3.72 -26.38 4.35
C ILE A 120 -3.00 -27.71 4.13
N GLU A 121 -3.42 -28.76 4.85
CA GLU A 121 -2.86 -30.10 4.70
C GLU A 121 -3.14 -30.71 3.32
N LYS A 122 -4.31 -30.43 2.72
CA LYS A 122 -4.63 -30.79 1.34
C LYS A 122 -3.78 -30.03 0.32
N GLU A 123 -3.56 -28.73 0.56
CA GLU A 123 -2.81 -27.84 -0.35
C GLU A 123 -1.30 -28.11 -0.34
N GLN A 124 -0.73 -28.65 0.73
CA GLN A 124 0.68 -28.98 0.89
C GLN A 124 1.64 -27.83 0.47
N PRO A 125 1.52 -26.64 1.05
CA PRO A 125 2.42 -25.53 0.71
C PRO A 125 3.84 -25.78 1.20
N ASP A 126 4.82 -25.32 0.43
CA ASP A 126 6.26 -25.43 0.75
C ASP A 126 6.74 -24.29 1.66
N CYS A 127 6.12 -23.11 1.57
CA CYS A 127 6.44 -21.94 2.39
C CYS A 127 5.24 -21.03 2.61
N ILE A 128 5.35 -20.13 3.61
CA ILE A 128 4.34 -19.13 3.95
C ILE A 128 4.84 -17.75 3.51
N PHE A 129 4.01 -17.01 2.77
CA PHE A 129 4.12 -15.57 2.65
C PHE A 129 3.05 -14.92 3.55
N SER A 130 3.49 -14.22 4.60
CA SER A 130 2.60 -13.55 5.55
C SER A 130 2.60 -12.05 5.29
N ASP A 131 1.49 -11.52 4.72
CA ASP A 131 1.24 -10.08 4.68
C ASP A 131 0.76 -9.63 6.05
N THR A 132 1.50 -8.73 6.67
CA THR A 132 1.35 -8.38 8.08
C THR A 132 0.40 -7.19 8.29
N GLY A 133 -0.03 -6.97 9.53
CA GLY A 133 -0.97 -5.92 9.88
C GLY A 133 -0.89 -5.49 11.35
N ASP A 134 -1.88 -4.72 11.79
CA ASP A 134 -2.00 -4.21 13.17
C ASP A 134 -2.71 -5.18 14.14
N SER A 135 -3.04 -6.38 13.69
CA SER A 135 -3.74 -7.42 14.47
C SER A 135 -2.83 -8.59 14.80
N CYS A 136 -2.79 -9.00 16.05
CA CYS A 136 -1.91 -10.07 16.54
C CYS A 136 -2.26 -11.47 16.00
N PHE A 137 -3.53 -11.70 15.64
CA PHE A 137 -3.99 -13.03 15.23
C PHE A 137 -3.33 -13.54 13.94
N ILE A 138 -2.99 -12.64 12.99
CA ILE A 138 -2.33 -13.02 11.73
C ILE A 138 -0.95 -13.63 12.00
N TYR A 139 -0.18 -13.00 12.88
CA TYR A 139 1.13 -13.52 13.32
C TYR A 139 1.00 -14.88 14.01
N ASP A 140 -0.03 -15.05 14.86
CA ASP A 140 -0.29 -16.31 15.53
C ASP A 140 -0.64 -17.44 14.55
N ILE A 141 -1.44 -17.14 13.52
CA ILE A 141 -1.78 -18.10 12.47
C ILE A 141 -0.52 -18.51 11.71
N ALA A 142 0.26 -17.56 11.20
CA ALA A 142 1.48 -17.84 10.45
C ALA A 142 2.47 -18.68 11.26
N MET A 143 2.73 -18.32 12.53
CA MET A 143 3.61 -19.09 13.42
C MET A 143 3.08 -20.49 13.73
N ASN A 144 1.77 -20.65 13.91
CA ASN A 144 1.18 -21.95 14.21
C ASN A 144 1.18 -22.88 12.99
N VAL A 145 0.91 -22.35 11.80
CA VAL A 145 0.99 -23.10 10.54
C VAL A 145 2.44 -23.53 10.28
N SER A 146 3.39 -22.60 10.35
CA SER A 146 4.83 -22.89 10.19
C SER A 146 5.29 -24.00 11.14
N ARG A 147 4.96 -23.89 12.44
CA ARG A 147 5.35 -24.91 13.44
C ARG A 147 4.69 -26.25 13.20
N LYS A 148 3.40 -26.27 12.79
CA LYS A 148 2.66 -27.52 12.60
C LYS A 148 3.14 -28.31 11.39
N TYR A 149 3.48 -27.62 10.31
CA TYR A 149 3.84 -28.25 9.04
C TYR A 149 5.34 -28.16 8.72
N ASN A 150 6.11 -27.57 9.61
CA ASN A 150 7.56 -27.35 9.48
C ASN A 150 7.91 -26.60 8.16
N ILE A 151 7.19 -25.54 7.84
CA ILE A 151 7.40 -24.74 6.63
C ILE A 151 7.86 -23.31 6.98
N PRO A 152 8.82 -22.73 6.23
CA PRO A 152 9.40 -21.41 6.54
C PRO A 152 8.44 -20.27 6.27
N ILE A 153 8.67 -19.13 6.97
CA ILE A 153 7.88 -17.90 6.82
C ILE A 153 8.71 -16.83 6.13
N ILE A 154 8.13 -16.22 5.10
CA ILE A 154 8.51 -14.91 4.56
C ILE A 154 7.47 -13.91 5.05
N ALA A 155 7.88 -12.95 5.88
CA ALA A 155 7.00 -11.89 6.36
C ALA A 155 7.12 -10.64 5.49
N SER A 156 6.00 -9.97 5.20
CA SER A 156 5.98 -8.73 4.44
C SER A 156 5.32 -7.60 5.22
N PHE A 157 5.98 -6.45 5.28
CA PHE A 157 5.56 -5.26 6.02
C PHE A 157 5.42 -4.07 5.06
N GLY A 158 4.18 -3.69 4.75
CA GLY A 158 3.85 -2.50 3.97
C GLY A 158 3.83 -1.22 4.81
N ASP A 159 3.55 -1.33 6.12
CA ASP A 159 3.49 -0.22 7.07
C ASP A 159 4.23 -0.57 8.37
N ASP A 160 4.74 0.46 9.05
CA ASP A 160 5.36 0.30 10.37
C ASP A 160 4.30 0.23 11.48
N TYR A 161 4.17 -0.92 12.07
CA TYR A 161 3.29 -1.14 13.23
C TYR A 161 4.04 -1.09 14.57
N TYR A 162 5.38 -1.08 14.56
CA TYR A 162 6.20 -1.08 15.76
C TYR A 162 6.47 0.31 16.30
N GLY A 163 6.82 1.26 15.42
CA GLY A 163 7.21 2.63 15.78
C GLY A 163 6.06 3.55 16.19
N ILE A 164 4.80 3.15 15.93
CA ILE A 164 3.63 3.97 16.28
C ILE A 164 3.60 4.29 17.77
N LYS A 165 3.46 5.58 18.09
CA LYS A 165 3.34 6.07 19.47
C LYS A 165 1.88 6.32 19.84
N ALA A 166 1.56 6.22 21.12
CA ALA A 166 0.27 6.56 21.68
C ALA A 166 0.42 7.72 22.68
N GLU A 167 -0.49 8.67 22.62
CA GLU A 167 -0.58 9.75 23.60
C GLU A 167 -0.86 9.19 25.02
N PRO A 168 -0.42 9.87 26.09
CA PRO A 168 -0.64 9.42 27.48
C PRO A 168 -2.10 9.11 27.80
N LYS A 169 -3.04 9.88 27.24
CA LYS A 169 -4.49 9.71 27.44
C LYS A 169 -5.08 8.50 26.70
N GLN A 170 -4.36 7.89 25.77
CA GLN A 170 -4.82 6.78 24.93
C GLN A 170 -4.45 5.43 25.55
N PHE A 171 -4.92 5.13 26.74
CA PHE A 171 -4.54 3.91 27.47
C PHE A 171 -4.78 2.61 26.68
N ILE A 172 -5.95 2.45 26.06
CA ILE A 172 -6.29 1.26 25.26
C ILE A 172 -5.34 1.09 24.07
N LYS A 173 -5.01 2.19 23.38
CA LYS A 173 -4.01 2.18 22.29
C LYS A 173 -2.63 1.74 22.80
N ARG A 174 -2.22 2.21 23.98
CA ARG A 174 -0.94 1.79 24.60
C ARG A 174 -0.90 0.31 24.89
N VAL A 175 -1.98 -0.25 25.43
CA VAL A 175 -2.10 -1.72 25.68
C VAL A 175 -2.02 -2.49 24.37
N GLN A 176 -2.78 -2.09 23.36
CA GLN A 176 -2.78 -2.75 22.04
C GLN A 176 -1.38 -2.71 21.40
N LEU A 177 -0.72 -1.56 21.38
CA LEU A 177 0.63 -1.42 20.83
C LEU A 177 1.67 -2.23 21.63
N PHE A 178 1.55 -2.30 22.95
CA PHE A 178 2.42 -3.14 23.79
C PHE A 178 2.30 -4.62 23.40
N LEU A 179 1.07 -5.12 23.26
CA LEU A 179 0.82 -6.51 22.88
C LEU A 179 1.31 -6.79 21.45
N LEU A 180 1.07 -5.87 20.53
CA LEU A 180 1.54 -5.98 19.15
C LEU A 180 3.08 -6.01 19.07
N ARG A 181 3.77 -5.11 19.77
CA ARG A 181 5.25 -5.10 19.84
C ARG A 181 5.80 -6.41 20.41
N ARG A 182 5.20 -6.87 21.49
CA ARG A 182 5.57 -8.19 22.07
C ARG A 182 5.37 -9.31 21.05
N LYS A 183 4.29 -9.25 20.25
CA LYS A 183 4.02 -10.22 19.19
C LYS A 183 5.06 -10.15 18.08
N LEU A 184 5.44 -8.96 17.64
CA LEU A 184 6.48 -8.76 16.63
C LEU A 184 7.84 -9.32 17.08
N HIS A 185 8.24 -9.09 18.33
CA HIS A 185 9.45 -9.70 18.89
C HIS A 185 9.41 -11.25 18.96
N GLN A 186 8.22 -11.85 19.01
CA GLN A 186 8.06 -13.30 18.94
C GLN A 186 8.04 -13.83 17.49
N PHE A 187 7.55 -13.04 16.56
CA PHE A 187 7.31 -13.44 15.18
C PHE A 187 8.53 -13.23 14.28
N ILE A 188 9.08 -12.01 14.26
CA ILE A 188 10.15 -11.62 13.32
C ILE A 188 11.38 -12.53 13.40
N PRO A 189 11.90 -12.92 14.60
CA PRO A 189 13.04 -13.84 14.69
C PRO A 189 12.77 -15.26 14.16
N LYS A 190 11.50 -15.63 13.93
CA LYS A 190 11.10 -16.92 13.37
C LYS A 190 10.92 -16.90 11.86
N CYS A 191 11.00 -15.73 11.26
CA CYS A 191 10.89 -15.59 9.82
C CYS A 191 12.22 -15.92 9.14
N ALA A 192 12.18 -16.76 8.12
CA ALA A 192 13.34 -17.02 7.26
C ALA A 192 13.75 -15.75 6.49
N LYS A 193 12.74 -14.95 6.08
CA LYS A 193 12.92 -13.67 5.42
C LYS A 193 11.89 -12.65 5.91
N VAL A 194 12.29 -11.38 5.92
CA VAL A 194 11.45 -10.22 6.23
C VAL A 194 11.58 -9.23 5.08
N ILE A 195 10.48 -8.88 4.46
CA ILE A 195 10.41 -7.92 3.36
C ILE A 195 9.77 -6.64 3.91
N THR A 196 10.39 -5.50 3.68
CA THR A 196 9.83 -4.18 3.95
C THR A 196 9.72 -3.37 2.68
N ILE A 197 8.88 -2.36 2.67
CA ILE A 197 8.54 -1.64 1.44
C ILE A 197 9.64 -0.67 0.96
N ASN A 198 10.63 -0.33 1.79
CA ASN A 198 11.74 0.55 1.45
C ASN A 198 12.96 0.35 2.37
N ASP A 199 14.12 0.91 1.97
CA ASP A 199 15.40 0.73 2.67
C ASP A 199 15.39 1.32 4.09
N MET A 200 14.83 2.52 4.30
CA MET A 200 14.73 3.11 5.65
C MET A 200 13.98 2.20 6.62
N PHE A 201 12.96 1.51 6.12
CA PHE A 201 12.18 0.58 6.91
C PHE A 201 12.96 -0.71 7.17
N SER A 202 13.70 -1.22 6.18
CA SER A 202 14.59 -2.36 6.33
C SER A 202 15.66 -2.10 7.40
N GLU A 203 16.36 -0.96 7.33
CA GLU A 203 17.36 -0.52 8.30
C GLU A 203 16.76 -0.45 9.71
N TYR A 204 15.62 0.21 9.85
CA TYR A 204 14.92 0.35 11.13
C TYR A 204 14.55 -1.01 11.75
N TYR A 205 14.03 -1.95 10.96
CA TYR A 205 13.68 -3.29 11.48
C TYR A 205 14.91 -4.14 11.76
N SER A 206 15.96 -4.02 10.95
CA SER A 206 17.25 -4.66 11.22
C SER A 206 17.78 -4.26 12.60
N ASP A 207 17.77 -2.96 12.89
CA ASP A 207 18.25 -2.42 14.18
C ASP A 207 17.35 -2.84 15.35
N VAL A 208 16.04 -2.62 15.23
CA VAL A 208 15.07 -2.89 16.31
C VAL A 208 15.02 -4.36 16.71
N PHE A 209 15.09 -5.27 15.75
CA PHE A 209 14.98 -6.71 15.99
C PHE A 209 16.34 -7.43 15.98
N SER A 210 17.44 -6.69 15.80
CA SER A 210 18.81 -7.24 15.75
C SER A 210 18.95 -8.40 14.74
N ILE A 211 18.35 -8.23 13.55
CA ILE A 211 18.38 -9.21 12.47
C ILE A 211 19.18 -8.67 11.27
N PRO A 212 19.99 -9.51 10.60
CA PRO A 212 20.92 -9.03 9.58
C PRO A 212 20.23 -8.48 8.33
N LEU A 213 20.60 -7.25 7.94
CA LEU A 213 20.22 -6.63 6.67
C LEU A 213 20.80 -7.45 5.52
N ASP A 214 20.08 -7.51 4.39
CA ASP A 214 20.43 -8.24 3.15
C ASP A 214 20.60 -9.77 3.29
N LYS A 215 20.48 -10.32 4.50
CA LYS A 215 20.41 -11.76 4.72
C LYS A 215 19.03 -12.22 5.15
N THR A 216 18.42 -11.49 6.06
CA THR A 216 17.08 -11.78 6.59
C THR A 216 16.09 -10.67 6.24
N VAL A 217 16.49 -9.39 6.37
CA VAL A 217 15.66 -8.22 6.03
C VAL A 217 16.01 -7.71 4.63
N PHE A 218 14.99 -7.47 3.82
CA PHE A 218 15.13 -7.00 2.44
C PHE A 218 14.16 -5.86 2.15
N SER A 219 14.61 -4.89 1.37
CA SER A 219 13.74 -3.87 0.79
C SER A 219 13.16 -4.35 -0.53
N MET A 220 11.83 -4.23 -0.67
CA MET A 220 11.13 -4.52 -1.93
C MET A 220 9.91 -3.60 -2.05
N ALA A 221 10.04 -2.54 -2.84
CA ALA A 221 8.94 -1.65 -3.14
C ALA A 221 7.87 -2.38 -3.98
N ASN A 222 6.62 -1.92 -3.89
CA ASN A 222 5.58 -2.43 -4.77
C ASN A 222 5.86 -2.04 -6.23
N GLY A 223 5.53 -2.94 -7.14
CA GLY A 223 5.48 -2.64 -8.57
C GLY A 223 4.13 -2.04 -8.99
N SER A 224 4.06 -1.45 -10.17
CA SER A 224 2.77 -1.12 -10.79
C SER A 224 2.06 -2.39 -11.25
N ASN A 225 0.74 -2.41 -11.12
CA ASN A 225 -0.12 -3.46 -11.68
C ASN A 225 -0.72 -3.06 -13.04
N TYR A 226 -0.31 -1.92 -13.55
CA TYR A 226 -0.75 -1.38 -14.83
C TYR A 226 0.42 -1.35 -15.80
N ASP A 227 0.14 -1.70 -17.06
CA ASP A 227 1.06 -1.53 -18.17
C ASP A 227 0.73 -0.22 -18.88
N PHE A 228 1.71 0.65 -19.02
CA PHE A 228 1.59 1.93 -19.69
C PHE A 228 2.30 1.96 -21.05
N SER A 229 2.88 0.84 -21.52
CA SER A 229 3.66 0.77 -22.76
C SER A 229 2.85 1.09 -24.02
N ASP A 230 1.55 0.79 -24.01
CA ASP A 230 0.65 0.99 -25.14
C ASP A 230 0.05 2.41 -25.21
N TYR A 231 0.36 3.27 -24.24
CA TYR A 231 -0.20 4.61 -24.16
C TYR A 231 0.82 5.66 -24.61
N ASP A 232 0.33 6.65 -25.37
CA ASP A 232 1.12 7.85 -25.66
C ASP A 232 1.27 8.69 -24.39
N THR A 233 2.50 8.68 -23.86
CA THR A 233 2.85 9.40 -22.64
C THR A 233 3.52 10.74 -22.93
N THR A 234 3.58 11.16 -24.21
CA THR A 234 4.17 12.43 -24.56
C THR A 234 3.47 13.58 -23.84
N THR A 235 4.25 14.41 -23.18
CA THR A 235 3.75 15.66 -22.59
C THR A 235 3.32 16.57 -23.73
N SER A 236 2.06 16.97 -23.72
CA SER A 236 1.58 17.94 -24.69
C SER A 236 2.36 19.25 -24.54
N GLU A 237 2.76 19.86 -25.67
CA GLU A 237 3.29 21.22 -25.68
C GLU A 237 2.17 22.27 -25.42
N ASN A 238 1.16 21.88 -24.65
CA ASN A 238 0.02 22.73 -24.36
C ASN A 238 0.45 23.95 -23.51
N SER A 239 -0.10 25.08 -23.82
CA SER A 239 0.03 26.31 -23.02
C SER A 239 -0.62 26.15 -21.61
N ILE A 240 -1.52 25.18 -21.43
CA ILE A 240 -2.19 24.87 -20.16
C ILE A 240 -1.67 23.54 -19.64
N ILE A 241 -1.03 23.55 -18.47
CA ILE A 241 -0.52 22.37 -17.79
C ILE A 241 -1.55 21.89 -16.77
N LYS A 242 -1.88 20.60 -16.82
CA LYS A 242 -2.74 19.91 -15.85
C LYS A 242 -1.90 19.18 -14.82
N LEU A 243 -2.06 19.54 -13.56
CA LEU A 243 -1.51 18.78 -12.42
C LEU A 243 -2.57 17.79 -11.95
N GLY A 244 -2.16 16.59 -11.55
CA GLY A 244 -3.08 15.55 -11.09
C GLY A 244 -2.70 14.94 -9.75
N TYR A 245 -3.67 14.85 -8.84
CA TYR A 245 -3.55 14.05 -7.62
C TYR A 245 -4.61 12.96 -7.59
N LEU A 246 -4.19 11.69 -7.52
CA LEU A 246 -5.10 10.55 -7.49
C LEU A 246 -4.94 9.78 -6.20
N GLY A 247 -5.94 9.80 -5.31
CA GLY A 247 -5.95 8.95 -4.12
C GLY A 247 -6.49 9.57 -2.84
N ASN A 248 -6.05 9.06 -1.69
CA ASN A 248 -6.54 9.46 -0.38
C ASN A 248 -5.93 10.81 0.05
N ILE A 249 -6.78 11.77 0.37
CA ILE A 249 -6.40 13.12 0.86
C ILE A 249 -6.39 13.25 2.39
N SER A 250 -6.60 12.15 3.13
CA SER A 250 -6.47 12.14 4.58
C SER A 250 -5.01 12.37 5.04
N LEU A 251 -4.79 12.43 6.33
CA LEU A 251 -3.49 12.67 6.94
C LEU A 251 -2.86 14.02 6.49
N GLY A 252 -3.69 15.07 6.35
CA GLY A 252 -3.26 16.42 6.01
C GLY A 252 -2.86 16.64 4.55
N ARG A 253 -2.98 15.63 3.68
CA ARG A 253 -2.65 15.78 2.25
C ARG A 253 -3.61 16.74 1.53
N GLY A 254 -4.87 16.79 1.98
CA GLY A 254 -5.85 17.73 1.46
C GLY A 254 -5.45 19.18 1.66
N ASP A 255 -4.88 19.54 2.81
CA ASP A 255 -4.41 20.90 3.09
C ASP A 255 -3.27 21.30 2.16
N ASN A 256 -2.32 20.41 1.92
CA ASN A 256 -1.25 20.62 0.96
C ASN A 256 -1.77 20.84 -0.48
N LEU A 257 -2.81 20.10 -0.89
CA LEU A 257 -3.43 20.28 -2.21
C LEU A 257 -4.13 21.65 -2.32
N LEU A 258 -4.74 22.15 -1.24
CA LEU A 258 -5.28 23.51 -1.22
C LEU A 258 -4.19 24.56 -1.30
N GLU A 259 -3.02 24.34 -0.68
CA GLU A 259 -1.86 25.22 -0.79
C GLU A 259 -1.31 25.25 -2.23
N ILE A 260 -1.16 24.07 -2.88
CA ILE A 260 -0.75 23.99 -4.29
C ILE A 260 -1.74 24.72 -5.19
N GLY A 261 -3.05 24.56 -4.99
CA GLY A 261 -4.06 25.26 -5.77
C GLY A 261 -3.98 26.79 -5.62
N LYS A 262 -3.79 27.30 -4.40
CA LYS A 262 -3.61 28.75 -4.15
C LYS A 262 -2.36 29.29 -4.84
N ALA A 263 -1.24 28.56 -4.75
CA ALA A 263 -0.01 28.95 -5.46
C ALA A 263 -0.24 28.96 -6.98
N LEU A 264 -1.00 28.00 -7.50
CA LEU A 264 -1.35 27.94 -8.91
C LEU A 264 -2.25 29.10 -9.35
N ASP A 265 -3.22 29.52 -8.52
CA ASP A 265 -4.03 30.73 -8.79
C ASP A 265 -3.15 31.99 -8.85
N CYS A 266 -2.17 32.14 -7.94
CA CYS A 266 -1.21 33.25 -7.98
C CYS A 266 -0.39 33.26 -9.27
N ILE A 267 0.14 32.10 -9.68
CA ILE A 267 0.93 31.96 -10.92
C ILE A 267 0.05 32.24 -12.14
N ASN A 268 -1.16 31.69 -12.19
CA ASN A 268 -2.10 31.94 -13.30
C ASN A 268 -2.44 33.41 -13.45
N ALA A 269 -2.65 34.14 -12.36
CA ALA A 269 -2.92 35.58 -12.38
C ALA A 269 -1.70 36.38 -12.85
N LYS A 270 -0.50 36.01 -12.41
CA LYS A 270 0.77 36.67 -12.75
C LYS A 270 1.16 36.47 -14.20
N GLU A 271 1.08 35.22 -14.69
CA GLU A 271 1.56 34.82 -16.02
C GLU A 271 0.44 34.77 -17.06
N HIS A 272 -0.79 35.17 -16.74
CA HIS A 272 -1.98 35.12 -17.62
C HIS A 272 -2.23 33.73 -18.22
N THR A 273 -2.02 32.67 -17.40
CA THR A 273 -2.23 31.26 -17.75
C THR A 273 -3.48 30.68 -17.09
N ASN A 274 -3.82 29.44 -17.40
CA ASN A 274 -4.98 28.75 -16.85
C ASN A 274 -4.60 27.30 -16.48
N HIS A 275 -3.50 27.11 -15.77
CA HIS A 275 -3.10 25.78 -15.28
C HIS A 275 -4.13 25.25 -14.28
N GLU A 276 -4.34 23.95 -14.26
CA GLU A 276 -5.37 23.30 -13.45
C GLU A 276 -4.78 22.22 -12.53
N LEU A 277 -5.40 22.05 -11.34
CA LEU A 277 -5.16 20.97 -10.41
C LEU A 277 -6.38 20.05 -10.36
N LEU A 278 -6.26 18.85 -10.95
CA LEU A 278 -7.29 17.83 -10.96
C LEU A 278 -7.12 16.90 -9.74
N VAL A 279 -8.11 16.86 -8.84
CA VAL A 279 -8.07 16.06 -7.63
C VAL A 279 -9.07 14.90 -7.70
N TYR A 280 -8.56 13.69 -7.82
CA TYR A 280 -9.35 12.46 -7.86
C TYR A 280 -9.29 11.77 -6.48
N ALA A 281 -10.31 11.94 -5.67
CA ALA A 281 -10.38 11.41 -4.31
C ALA A 281 -11.79 10.96 -3.96
N LYS A 282 -11.91 10.11 -2.90
CA LYS A 282 -13.22 9.80 -2.33
C LYS A 282 -13.84 11.04 -1.70
N ASP A 283 -15.16 11.02 -1.50
CA ASP A 283 -15.93 12.13 -0.92
C ASP A 283 -15.37 12.61 0.41
N TYR A 284 -14.76 13.78 0.39
CA TYR A 284 -14.32 14.55 1.56
C TYR A 284 -15.02 15.91 1.52
N LEU A 285 -16.16 15.99 2.17
CA LEU A 285 -17.04 17.17 2.16
C LEU A 285 -16.32 18.48 2.49
N ASP A 286 -15.39 18.42 3.44
CA ASP A 286 -14.62 19.57 3.90
C ASP A 286 -13.64 20.09 2.83
N PHE A 287 -12.93 19.17 2.17
CA PHE A 287 -12.04 19.48 1.04
C PHE A 287 -12.85 20.02 -0.14
N ALA A 288 -13.96 19.37 -0.48
CA ALA A 288 -14.82 19.76 -1.59
C ALA A 288 -15.44 21.16 -1.40
N LYS A 289 -15.67 21.60 -0.14
CA LYS A 289 -16.10 22.97 0.15
C LYS A 289 -14.97 23.98 -0.04
N LYS A 290 -13.81 23.73 0.58
CA LYS A 290 -12.66 24.63 0.53
C LYS A 290 -12.08 24.76 -0.89
N SER A 291 -12.08 23.68 -1.67
CA SER A 291 -11.57 23.68 -3.04
C SER A 291 -12.39 24.55 -4.00
N LYS A 292 -13.68 24.78 -3.74
CA LYS A 292 -14.53 25.67 -4.56
C LYS A 292 -14.11 27.14 -4.55
N GLU A 293 -13.37 27.55 -3.52
CA GLU A 293 -12.85 28.92 -3.37
C GLU A 293 -11.54 29.15 -4.15
N ILE A 294 -10.97 28.08 -4.75
CA ILE A 294 -9.69 28.08 -5.47
C ILE A 294 -9.97 27.75 -6.93
N ALA A 295 -9.76 28.71 -7.82
CA ALA A 295 -10.21 28.64 -9.21
C ALA A 295 -9.52 27.51 -9.99
N SER A 296 -8.22 27.27 -9.73
CA SER A 296 -7.42 26.23 -10.39
C SER A 296 -7.77 24.80 -9.95
N ILE A 297 -8.47 24.59 -8.83
CA ILE A 297 -8.79 23.24 -8.35
C ILE A 297 -10.08 22.71 -8.99
N LYS A 298 -9.97 21.54 -9.62
CA LYS A 298 -11.11 20.74 -10.12
C LYS A 298 -11.22 19.46 -9.28
N TYR A 299 -12.24 19.35 -8.45
CA TYR A 299 -12.51 18.13 -7.68
C TYR A 299 -13.30 17.15 -8.53
N MET A 300 -12.65 16.06 -8.94
CA MET A 300 -13.14 15.11 -9.95
C MET A 300 -13.87 13.89 -9.36
N GLY A 301 -13.87 13.75 -8.02
CA GLY A 301 -14.41 12.58 -7.37
C GLY A 301 -13.50 11.34 -7.46
N PHE A 302 -14.01 10.17 -7.09
CA PHE A 302 -13.25 8.92 -7.05
C PHE A 302 -13.26 8.21 -8.40
N VAL A 303 -12.11 7.71 -8.83
CA VAL A 303 -11.95 6.88 -10.04
C VAL A 303 -11.27 5.55 -9.73
N SER A 304 -11.57 4.50 -10.50
CA SER A 304 -10.96 3.17 -10.39
C SER A 304 -10.97 2.46 -11.76
N GLY A 305 -10.20 1.36 -11.88
CA GLY A 305 -10.12 0.60 -13.13
C GLY A 305 -9.59 1.44 -14.29
N GLU A 306 -10.17 1.32 -15.48
CA GLU A 306 -9.77 2.05 -16.69
C GLU A 306 -9.86 3.57 -16.53
N LYS A 307 -10.86 4.08 -15.78
CA LYS A 307 -10.96 5.51 -15.49
C LYS A 307 -9.79 6.05 -14.66
N PHE A 308 -9.21 5.21 -13.81
CA PHE A 308 -8.00 5.58 -13.05
C PHE A 308 -6.80 5.72 -13.99
N ILE A 309 -6.62 4.78 -14.92
CA ILE A 309 -5.55 4.84 -15.93
C ILE A 309 -5.74 6.09 -16.80
N SER A 310 -6.95 6.31 -17.33
CA SER A 310 -7.25 7.51 -18.15
C SER A 310 -6.96 8.80 -17.40
N ALA A 311 -7.30 8.88 -16.11
CA ALA A 311 -7.03 10.05 -15.28
C ALA A 311 -5.53 10.27 -15.00
N LEU A 312 -4.74 9.20 -14.87
CA LEU A 312 -3.26 9.30 -14.77
C LEU A 312 -2.62 9.83 -16.06
N LEU A 313 -3.18 9.47 -17.20
CA LEU A 313 -2.66 9.85 -18.53
C LEU A 313 -3.12 11.25 -18.98
N ASP A 314 -4.29 11.72 -18.52
CA ASP A 314 -4.85 13.05 -18.86
C ASP A 314 -4.13 14.23 -18.21
N VAL A 315 -3.15 13.99 -17.35
CA VAL A 315 -2.39 15.05 -16.67
C VAL A 315 -0.94 15.11 -17.16
N ASP A 316 -0.32 16.27 -17.03
CA ASP A 316 1.08 16.51 -17.43
C ASP A 316 2.04 16.29 -16.25
N ILE A 317 1.59 16.62 -15.01
CA ILE A 317 2.37 16.51 -13.79
C ILE A 317 1.56 15.75 -12.73
N LEU A 318 2.10 14.67 -12.22
CA LEU A 318 1.51 13.92 -11.11
C LEU A 318 2.01 14.45 -9.77
N ILE A 319 1.12 14.58 -8.81
CA ILE A 319 1.46 15.08 -7.48
C ILE A 319 1.62 13.93 -6.48
N HIS A 320 2.76 13.90 -5.81
CA HIS A 320 2.96 13.20 -4.54
C HIS A 320 3.04 14.22 -3.41
N THR A 321 2.24 14.06 -2.36
CA THR A 321 2.27 14.99 -1.23
C THR A 321 2.15 14.27 0.11
N GLU A 322 2.90 14.78 1.11
CA GLU A 322 2.88 14.33 2.51
C GLU A 322 2.78 15.54 3.45
N SER A 323 2.01 15.38 4.51
CA SER A 323 1.69 16.47 5.45
C SER A 323 2.92 16.99 6.20
N PHE A 324 2.96 18.29 6.44
CA PHE A 324 3.95 18.96 7.30
C PHE A 324 3.63 18.87 8.80
N SER A 325 2.45 18.35 9.19
CA SER A 325 2.13 18.22 10.61
C SER A 325 2.98 17.13 11.27
N LYS A 326 3.51 17.42 12.45
CA LYS A 326 4.38 16.49 13.20
C LYS A 326 3.73 15.12 13.44
N GLU A 327 2.43 15.11 13.72
CA GLU A 327 1.68 13.89 13.98
C GLU A 327 1.63 13.00 12.72
N ASN A 328 1.31 13.58 11.56
CA ASN A 328 1.24 12.84 10.31
C ASN A 328 2.63 12.38 9.83
N ILE A 329 3.68 13.20 10.05
CA ILE A 329 5.07 12.82 9.77
C ILE A 329 5.44 11.55 10.54
N GLU A 330 5.17 11.51 11.85
CA GLU A 330 5.46 10.32 12.67
C GLU A 330 4.70 9.07 12.20
N MET A 331 3.48 9.25 11.69
CA MET A 331 2.67 8.14 11.16
C MET A 331 3.13 7.62 9.80
N THR A 332 3.67 8.49 8.94
CA THR A 332 4.02 8.15 7.55
C THR A 332 5.51 8.01 7.30
N LYS A 333 6.33 8.24 8.34
CA LYS A 333 7.80 8.34 8.24
C LYS A 333 8.46 7.20 7.46
N LEU A 334 8.04 5.96 7.68
CA LEU A 334 8.57 4.76 7.04
C LEU A 334 7.69 4.22 5.91
N SER A 335 6.54 4.85 5.65
CA SER A 335 5.62 4.39 4.61
C SER A 335 6.09 4.85 3.22
N LEU A 336 5.99 3.95 2.25
CA LEU A 336 6.14 4.26 0.83
C LEU A 336 4.76 4.19 0.17
N SER A 337 4.32 5.32 -0.40
CA SER A 337 3.02 5.37 -1.06
C SER A 337 2.96 4.43 -2.27
N THR A 338 2.00 3.51 -2.30
CA THR A 338 1.79 2.60 -3.43
C THR A 338 1.53 3.33 -4.76
N LYS A 339 1.08 4.59 -4.70
CA LYS A 339 0.86 5.44 -5.89
C LYS A 339 2.15 5.82 -6.60
N ILE A 340 3.29 5.86 -5.88
CA ILE A 340 4.59 6.16 -6.48
C ILE A 340 4.90 5.15 -7.58
N ALA A 341 4.63 3.86 -7.36
CA ALA A 341 4.84 2.83 -8.36
C ALA A 341 4.06 3.10 -9.66
N ASP A 342 2.78 3.49 -9.53
CA ASP A 342 1.98 3.84 -10.70
C ASP A 342 2.53 5.12 -11.36
N SER A 343 2.81 6.17 -10.56
CA SER A 343 3.28 7.46 -11.07
C SER A 343 4.59 7.37 -11.86
N VAL A 344 5.61 6.67 -11.33
CA VAL A 344 6.92 6.55 -12.02
C VAL A 344 6.86 5.70 -13.31
N ASN A 345 5.83 4.86 -13.45
CA ASN A 345 5.62 4.05 -14.64
C ASN A 345 4.82 4.76 -15.74
N THR A 346 4.19 5.93 -15.46
CA THR A 346 3.34 6.63 -16.45
C THR A 346 4.11 7.41 -17.49
N GLY A 347 5.40 7.68 -17.32
CA GLY A 347 6.14 8.63 -18.17
C GLY A 347 5.73 10.08 -17.96
N LYS A 348 5.09 10.43 -16.83
CA LYS A 348 4.73 11.80 -16.47
C LYS A 348 5.71 12.41 -15.48
N CYS A 349 5.84 13.73 -15.48
CA CYS A 349 6.62 14.46 -14.48
C CYS A 349 5.96 14.31 -13.09
N ILE A 350 6.76 14.26 -12.04
CA ILE A 350 6.27 14.14 -10.66
C ILE A 350 6.68 15.40 -9.89
N LEU A 351 5.70 16.05 -9.26
CA LEU A 351 5.88 17.05 -8.22
C LEU A 351 5.76 16.39 -6.86
N ALA A 352 6.78 16.50 -6.03
CA ALA A 352 6.76 15.98 -4.65
C ALA A 352 6.77 17.15 -3.65
N TYR A 353 5.66 17.33 -2.91
CA TYR A 353 5.50 18.39 -1.93
C TYR A 353 5.28 17.82 -0.53
N GLY A 354 6.23 18.03 0.36
CA GLY A 354 6.17 17.49 1.72
C GLY A 354 7.49 17.64 2.49
N PRO A 355 7.52 17.29 3.78
CA PRO A 355 8.69 17.45 4.64
C PRO A 355 9.81 16.47 4.27
N LYS A 356 11.08 16.89 4.53
CA LYS A 356 12.23 16.00 4.46
C LYS A 356 12.12 14.84 5.47
N GLY A 357 12.75 13.71 5.15
CA GLY A 357 12.95 12.60 6.09
C GLY A 357 11.81 11.58 6.13
N ILE A 358 10.74 11.75 5.34
CA ILE A 358 9.73 10.72 5.09
C ILE A 358 10.24 9.78 3.98
N ALA A 359 10.05 8.48 4.15
CA ALA A 359 10.59 7.47 3.23
C ALA A 359 10.15 7.68 1.77
N SER A 360 8.90 8.06 1.52
CA SER A 360 8.40 8.35 0.18
C SER A 360 9.09 9.56 -0.47
N MET A 361 9.29 10.65 0.30
CA MET A 361 10.01 11.84 -0.18
C MET A 361 11.49 11.50 -0.46
N LYS A 362 12.13 10.79 0.48
CA LYS A 362 13.55 10.37 0.33
C LYS A 362 13.75 9.41 -0.84
N HIS A 363 12.79 8.52 -1.09
CA HIS A 363 12.84 7.62 -2.25
C HIS A 363 12.83 8.38 -3.57
N LEU A 364 11.95 9.38 -3.71
CA LEU A 364 11.88 10.23 -4.90
C LEU A 364 13.13 11.11 -5.04
N GLU A 365 13.63 11.69 -3.94
CA GLU A 365 14.85 12.51 -3.90
C GLU A 365 16.08 11.70 -4.31
N ASN A 366 16.32 10.53 -3.70
CA ASN A 366 17.50 9.69 -3.95
C ASN A 366 17.59 9.20 -5.40
N ASN A 367 16.44 9.10 -6.09
CA ASN A 367 16.38 8.69 -7.48
C ASN A 367 16.26 9.87 -8.46
N ASN A 368 16.26 11.12 -7.96
CA ASN A 368 16.08 12.34 -8.76
C ASN A 368 14.86 12.27 -9.70
N CYS A 369 13.80 11.56 -9.31
CA CYS A 369 12.67 11.23 -10.16
C CYS A 369 11.44 12.12 -9.93
N ALA A 370 11.60 13.22 -9.18
CA ALA A 370 10.54 14.19 -8.93
C ALA A 370 11.12 15.58 -8.67
N HIS A 371 10.35 16.62 -8.97
CA HIS A 371 10.65 17.97 -8.52
C HIS A 371 10.26 18.11 -7.05
N MET A 372 11.26 18.32 -6.17
CA MET A 372 11.10 18.27 -4.72
C MET A 372 10.85 19.65 -4.12
N ILE A 373 9.74 19.82 -3.39
CA ILE A 373 9.43 21.05 -2.64
C ILE A 373 9.25 20.67 -1.15
N TYR A 374 10.12 21.23 -0.29
CA TYR A 374 10.20 20.84 1.11
C TYR A 374 9.64 21.88 2.09
N SER A 375 9.12 23.00 1.59
CA SER A 375 8.62 24.08 2.43
C SER A 375 7.51 24.84 1.72
N PRO A 376 6.43 25.23 2.43
CA PRO A 376 5.38 26.09 1.90
C PRO A 376 5.92 27.42 1.33
N ASN A 377 6.97 27.99 1.94
CA ASN A 377 7.58 29.25 1.49
C ASN A 377 8.27 29.16 0.12
N GLN A 378 8.59 27.94 -0.33
CA GLN A 378 9.21 27.70 -1.63
C GLN A 378 8.19 27.30 -2.70
N LEU A 379 6.93 27.04 -2.30
CA LEU A 379 5.94 26.38 -3.16
C LEU A 379 5.68 27.15 -4.44
N GLU A 380 5.34 28.43 -4.35
CA GLU A 380 4.98 29.25 -5.53
C GLU A 380 6.14 29.35 -6.52
N ASN A 381 7.33 29.72 -6.04
CA ASN A 381 8.53 29.88 -6.89
C ASN A 381 8.95 28.56 -7.54
N GLN A 382 9.00 27.46 -6.78
CA GLN A 382 9.41 26.16 -7.31
C GLN A 382 8.36 25.56 -8.26
N LEU A 383 7.08 25.81 -8.01
CA LEU A 383 5.99 25.41 -8.89
C LEU A 383 6.06 26.19 -10.21
N GLU A 384 6.31 27.51 -10.18
CA GLU A 384 6.50 28.35 -11.38
C GLU A 384 7.66 27.85 -12.24
N ILE A 385 8.81 27.51 -11.63
CA ILE A 385 9.96 26.93 -12.34
C ILE A 385 9.54 25.61 -13.03
N LEU A 386 8.85 24.73 -12.33
CA LEU A 386 8.41 23.45 -12.91
C LEU A 386 7.43 23.63 -14.07
N LEU A 387 6.54 24.62 -13.99
CA LEU A 387 5.54 24.91 -15.04
C LEU A 387 6.18 25.52 -16.28
N THR A 388 7.21 26.33 -16.14
CA THR A 388 7.84 27.06 -17.24
C THR A 388 8.98 26.29 -17.92
N ASP A 389 9.71 25.40 -17.19
CA ASP A 389 10.87 24.67 -17.71
C ASP A 389 10.49 23.26 -18.20
N ALA A 390 10.21 23.14 -19.49
CA ALA A 390 9.91 21.85 -20.13
C ALA A 390 11.11 20.88 -20.13
N SER A 391 12.34 21.39 -20.21
CA SER A 391 13.56 20.56 -20.19
C SER A 391 13.75 19.93 -18.84
N LEU A 392 13.47 20.69 -17.77
CA LEU A 392 13.49 20.19 -16.39
C LEU A 392 12.46 19.08 -16.18
N ARG A 393 11.20 19.29 -16.66
CA ARG A 393 10.18 18.23 -16.59
C ARG A 393 10.61 16.96 -17.30
N LYS A 394 11.20 17.08 -18.50
CA LYS A 394 11.69 15.93 -19.27
C LYS A 394 12.78 15.17 -18.52
N SER A 395 13.72 15.85 -17.87
CA SER A 395 14.76 15.21 -17.07
C SER A 395 14.20 14.39 -15.91
N TYR A 396 13.15 14.88 -15.22
CA TYR A 396 12.47 14.12 -14.17
C TYR A 396 11.71 12.92 -14.70
N ILE A 397 11.09 13.01 -15.89
CA ILE A 397 10.42 11.88 -16.55
C ILE A 397 11.40 10.75 -16.82
N GLU A 398 12.56 11.05 -17.41
CA GLU A 398 13.62 10.08 -17.70
C GLU A 398 14.06 9.37 -16.42
N LYS A 399 14.30 10.11 -15.34
CA LYS A 399 14.69 9.55 -14.04
C LYS A 399 13.56 8.79 -13.36
N ALA A 400 12.32 9.19 -13.53
CA ALA A 400 11.16 8.43 -13.03
C ALA A 400 11.06 7.06 -13.71
N MET A 401 11.27 6.97 -15.02
CA MET A 401 11.29 5.70 -15.73
C MET A 401 12.45 4.80 -15.30
N GLU A 402 13.66 5.35 -15.06
CA GLU A 402 14.78 4.60 -14.48
C GLU A 402 14.42 4.04 -13.09
N CYS A 403 13.80 4.87 -12.24
CA CYS A 403 13.32 4.48 -10.91
C CYS A 403 12.26 3.37 -11.01
N ALA A 404 11.32 3.47 -11.96
CA ALA A 404 10.31 2.45 -12.23
C ALA A 404 10.95 1.10 -12.55
N GLN A 405 11.88 1.06 -13.48
CA GLN A 405 12.56 -0.16 -13.89
C GLN A 405 13.41 -0.77 -12.77
N LYS A 406 13.99 0.07 -11.92
CA LYS A 406 14.87 -0.39 -10.83
C LYS A 406 14.10 -0.93 -9.62
N TYR A 407 13.03 -0.25 -9.19
CA TYR A 407 12.36 -0.50 -7.91
C TYR A 407 10.89 -0.91 -8.04
N HIS A 408 10.20 -0.46 -9.07
CA HIS A 408 8.75 -0.58 -9.22
C HIS A 408 8.32 -1.46 -10.40
N ASN A 409 9.21 -2.31 -10.87
CA ASN A 409 8.92 -3.32 -11.87
C ASN A 409 8.37 -4.58 -11.19
N SER A 410 7.08 -4.87 -11.38
CA SER A 410 6.38 -6.00 -10.76
C SER A 410 7.01 -7.34 -11.13
N GLU A 411 7.39 -7.52 -12.39
CA GLU A 411 7.98 -8.78 -12.86
C GLU A 411 9.34 -9.04 -12.19
N LYS A 412 10.22 -8.03 -12.14
CA LYS A 412 11.54 -8.12 -11.49
C LYS A 412 11.40 -8.40 -9.98
N ASN A 413 10.50 -7.70 -9.30
CA ASN A 413 10.27 -7.89 -7.88
C ASN A 413 9.67 -9.27 -7.59
N SER A 414 8.77 -9.73 -8.43
CA SER A 414 8.17 -11.06 -8.32
C SER A 414 9.18 -12.17 -8.55
N LYS A 415 10.06 -12.05 -9.55
CA LYS A 415 11.19 -13.01 -9.77
C LYS A 415 12.09 -13.06 -8.55
N ARG A 416 12.46 -11.90 -7.98
CA ARG A 416 13.27 -11.84 -6.76
C ARG A 416 12.57 -12.51 -5.57
N LEU A 417 11.26 -12.32 -5.40
CA LEU A 417 10.50 -13.03 -4.37
C LEU A 417 10.52 -14.55 -4.62
N LYS A 418 10.34 -14.98 -5.85
CA LYS A 418 10.37 -16.41 -6.22
C LYS A 418 11.74 -17.04 -5.93
N GLU A 419 12.83 -16.35 -6.24
CA GLU A 419 14.20 -16.76 -5.88
C GLU A 419 14.39 -16.84 -4.36
N MET A 420 13.85 -15.91 -3.59
CA MET A 420 13.85 -15.97 -2.12
C MET A 420 13.10 -17.19 -1.61
N CYS A 421 11.94 -17.51 -2.18
CA CYS A 421 11.16 -18.70 -1.81
C CYS A 421 11.96 -19.99 -2.09
N VAL A 422 12.58 -20.12 -3.26
CA VAL A 422 13.43 -21.28 -3.61
C VAL A 422 14.64 -21.37 -2.68
N GLY A 423 15.36 -20.26 -2.49
CA GLY A 423 16.59 -20.24 -1.69
C GLY A 423 16.40 -20.51 -0.18
N ILE A 424 15.19 -20.40 0.38
CA ILE A 424 14.93 -20.83 1.75
C ILE A 424 14.65 -22.34 1.84
N LEU A 425 14.15 -22.97 0.77
CA LEU A 425 13.85 -24.40 0.72
C LEU A 425 15.11 -25.24 0.43
N GLU A 426 16.10 -24.68 -0.26
CA GLU A 426 17.37 -25.35 -0.54
C GLU A 426 18.35 -25.38 0.64
N ARG A 427 18.06 -24.67 1.73
CA ARG A 427 18.92 -24.58 2.93
C ARG A 427 18.53 -25.53 4.05
N GLU A 428 17.43 -26.23 3.90
CA GLU A 428 16.99 -27.32 4.78
C GLU A 428 17.50 -28.68 4.26
#